data_044639b5a60a191fdf893c23c0ec66e7
#
_entry.id   044639b5a60a191fdf893c23c0ec66e7
#
_cell.length_a   1.000
_cell.length_b   1.000
_cell.length_c   1.000
_cell.angle_alpha   90.00
_cell.angle_beta   90.00
_cell.angle_gamma   90.00
#
_symmetry.space_group_name_H-M   'P 1'
#
loop_
_entity.id
_entity.type
_entity.pdbx_description
1 polymer ?
#
loop_
_entity_poly.entity_id
_entity_poly.type
_entity_poly.pdbx_seq_one_letter_code
_entity_poly.pdbx_strand_id
1 'polypeptide(L)'
;GTNVLTSKSLVVDASNASQGYIMARGDAGNKRLKLRVTQGQYKLTYDLNTSGDYEVFPLQLGDGSYTVELFENVSGKKYAAEGKVTVSVKLDDPYAPFLGPNQYVHYTQDTEAVKTSYALCEGMTDDREIFETIRGYIKANYMYDYVKAATVAGGTLPDIDGCYEKKMGICQDLAALAACMLRVQGVPTKLVVGYAGKMYHAWNSVVIDGEEVLYDPTLELSAIESGQTYTTERYY
;
A
#
# COMPACT_ATOMS: atom_id res chain seq x y z
N GLY A 1 0.71 -11.24 -19.55
CA GLY A 1 0.46 -9.90 -20.08
C GLY A 1 1.00 -9.70 -21.49
N THR A 2 0.76 -8.54 -22.05
CA THR A 2 1.18 -8.15 -23.41
C THR A 2 2.53 -7.43 -23.42
N ASN A 3 3.01 -6.99 -22.25
CA ASN A 3 4.29 -6.29 -22.07
C ASN A 3 5.06 -6.92 -20.90
N VAL A 4 5.75 -8.03 -21.16
CA VAL A 4 6.50 -8.77 -20.16
C VAL A 4 8.00 -8.60 -20.40
N LEU A 5 8.72 -8.12 -19.39
CA LEU A 5 10.15 -7.90 -19.41
C LEU A 5 10.83 -8.95 -18.53
N THR A 6 11.95 -9.48 -18.98
CA THR A 6 12.69 -10.53 -18.27
C THR A 6 14.17 -10.18 -18.21
N SER A 7 14.78 -10.38 -17.05
CA SER A 7 16.22 -10.25 -16.83
C SER A 7 16.67 -11.25 -15.77
N LYS A 8 17.47 -12.24 -16.17
CA LYS A 8 17.84 -13.40 -15.31
C LYS A 8 16.58 -14.02 -14.67
N SER A 9 16.52 -14.10 -13.34
CA SER A 9 15.37 -14.64 -12.59
C SER A 9 14.23 -13.65 -12.35
N LEU A 10 14.40 -12.38 -12.74
CA LEU A 10 13.34 -11.36 -12.63
C LEU A 10 12.40 -11.42 -13.85
N VAL A 11 11.11 -11.48 -13.57
CA VAL A 11 10.06 -11.29 -14.58
C VAL A 11 9.14 -10.16 -14.12
N VAL A 12 8.95 -9.16 -14.98
CA VAL A 12 8.07 -8.01 -14.73
C VAL A 12 7.02 -7.94 -15.82
N ASP A 13 5.77 -8.01 -15.44
CA ASP A 13 4.64 -7.73 -16.32
C ASP A 13 4.22 -6.26 -16.16
N ALA A 14 4.54 -5.45 -17.15
CA ALA A 14 4.25 -4.03 -17.23
C ALA A 14 3.02 -3.71 -18.10
N SER A 15 2.18 -4.71 -18.39
CA SER A 15 1.01 -4.54 -19.27
C SER A 15 0.00 -3.52 -18.74
N ASN A 16 -0.04 -3.32 -17.42
CA ASN A 16 -0.94 -2.40 -16.75
C ASN A 16 -0.23 -1.16 -16.17
N ALA A 17 0.95 -0.83 -16.70
CA ALA A 17 1.73 0.30 -16.19
C ALA A 17 0.98 1.64 -16.28
N SER A 18 0.16 1.86 -17.31
CA SER A 18 -0.69 3.06 -17.41
C SER A 18 -1.81 3.12 -16.38
N GLN A 19 -2.19 1.95 -15.85
CA GLN A 19 -3.17 1.81 -14.77
C GLN A 19 -2.52 1.89 -13.37
N GLY A 20 -1.23 2.24 -13.30
CA GLY A 20 -0.54 2.57 -12.06
C GLY A 20 0.13 1.42 -11.35
N TYR A 21 0.29 0.24 -11.97
CA TYR A 21 0.98 -0.88 -11.33
C TYR A 21 1.74 -1.79 -12.31
N ILE A 22 2.69 -2.50 -11.76
CA ILE A 22 3.34 -3.65 -12.40
C ILE A 22 3.11 -4.90 -11.55
N MET A 23 3.26 -6.05 -12.17
CA MET A 23 3.36 -7.31 -11.46
C MET A 23 4.78 -7.85 -11.62
N ALA A 24 5.38 -8.32 -10.55
CA ALA A 24 6.73 -8.88 -10.61
C ALA A 24 6.82 -10.19 -9.84
N ARG A 25 7.72 -11.06 -10.31
CA ARG A 25 8.09 -12.31 -9.63
C ARG A 25 9.57 -12.59 -9.82
N GLY A 26 10.13 -13.36 -8.90
CA GLY A 26 11.48 -13.86 -8.99
C GLY A 26 11.52 -15.36 -8.74
N ASP A 27 12.55 -16.01 -9.25
CA ASP A 27 12.84 -17.42 -8.97
C ASP A 27 14.23 -17.48 -8.29
N ALA A 28 14.25 -17.90 -7.04
CA ALA A 28 15.47 -18.06 -6.26
C ALA A 28 15.45 -19.30 -5.37
N GLY A 29 14.59 -20.24 -5.66
CA GLY A 29 14.37 -21.39 -4.77
C GLY A 29 13.98 -20.92 -3.37
N ASN A 30 14.73 -21.33 -2.33
CA ASN A 30 14.40 -21.01 -0.93
C ASN A 30 15.11 -19.76 -0.38
N LYS A 31 15.77 -18.96 -1.23
CA LYS A 31 16.48 -17.76 -0.78
C LYS A 31 15.55 -16.56 -0.70
N ARG A 32 15.77 -15.73 0.31
CA ARG A 32 14.99 -14.48 0.46
C ARG A 32 15.26 -13.55 -0.72
N LEU A 33 14.22 -12.95 -1.24
CA LEU A 33 14.25 -12.01 -2.35
C LEU A 33 13.84 -10.62 -1.90
N LYS A 34 14.44 -9.61 -2.53
CA LYS A 34 13.98 -8.22 -2.44
C LYS A 34 13.78 -7.66 -3.84
N LEU A 35 12.70 -6.93 -4.02
CA LEU A 35 12.44 -6.13 -5.21
C LEU A 35 12.67 -4.66 -4.87
N ARG A 36 13.45 -3.97 -5.69
CA ARG A 36 13.63 -2.52 -5.60
C ARG A 36 13.03 -1.85 -6.82
N VAL A 37 12.16 -0.89 -6.55
CA VAL A 37 11.57 -0.02 -7.58
C VAL A 37 12.15 1.38 -7.39
N THR A 38 12.77 1.92 -8.43
CA THR A 38 13.46 3.22 -8.37
C THR A 38 12.95 4.14 -9.46
N GLN A 39 12.66 5.39 -9.11
CA GLN A 39 12.46 6.49 -10.05
C GLN A 39 13.21 7.72 -9.57
N GLY A 40 14.13 8.25 -10.36
CA GLY A 40 14.98 9.37 -9.96
C GLY A 40 15.79 9.03 -8.70
N GLN A 41 15.60 9.80 -7.64
CA GLN A 41 16.27 9.60 -6.35
C GLN A 41 15.48 8.69 -5.39
N TYR A 42 14.21 8.41 -5.69
CA TYR A 42 13.33 7.63 -4.82
C TYR A 42 13.52 6.14 -5.05
N LYS A 43 13.70 5.41 -3.96
CA LYS A 43 13.89 3.95 -3.96
C LYS A 43 12.94 3.31 -2.97
N LEU A 44 12.12 2.40 -3.46
CA LEU A 44 11.23 1.60 -2.65
C LEU A 44 11.70 0.15 -2.72
N THR A 45 11.92 -0.47 -1.56
CA THR A 45 12.38 -1.85 -1.47
C THR A 45 11.33 -2.68 -0.76
N TYR A 46 10.94 -3.77 -1.40
CA TYR A 46 9.94 -4.71 -0.94
C TYR A 46 10.57 -6.07 -0.69
N ASP A 47 10.05 -6.81 0.27
CA ASP A 47 10.29 -8.25 0.33
C ASP A 47 9.42 -8.93 -0.73
N LEU A 48 10.00 -9.82 -1.53
CA LEU A 48 9.29 -10.57 -2.56
C LEU A 48 9.12 -12.01 -2.09
N ASN A 49 7.98 -12.63 -2.41
CA ASN A 49 7.76 -14.04 -2.10
C ASN A 49 8.80 -14.94 -2.78
N THR A 50 8.96 -16.14 -2.24
CA THR A 50 9.87 -17.17 -2.79
C THR A 50 9.13 -18.30 -3.48
N SER A 51 7.80 -18.21 -3.60
CA SER A 51 6.96 -19.19 -4.30
C SER A 51 7.04 -19.05 -5.83
N GLY A 52 7.56 -17.91 -6.32
CA GLY A 52 7.59 -17.59 -7.75
C GLY A 52 6.27 -17.04 -8.28
N ASP A 53 5.34 -16.69 -7.38
CA ASP A 53 4.08 -16.06 -7.74
C ASP A 53 4.26 -14.57 -8.02
N TYR A 54 3.40 -14.04 -8.89
CA TYR A 54 3.37 -12.61 -9.13
C TYR A 54 2.81 -11.86 -7.92
N GLU A 55 3.48 -10.76 -7.57
CA GLU A 55 2.97 -9.75 -6.65
C GLU A 55 2.79 -8.41 -7.36
N VAL A 56 1.89 -7.58 -6.83
CA VAL A 56 1.55 -6.26 -7.39
C VAL A 56 2.37 -5.18 -6.71
N PHE A 57 2.99 -4.31 -7.51
CA PHE A 57 3.77 -3.15 -7.05
C PHE A 57 3.24 -1.88 -7.70
N PRO A 58 2.86 -0.87 -6.89
CA PRO A 58 2.34 0.38 -7.40
C PRO A 58 3.44 1.22 -8.06
N LEU A 59 3.05 2.01 -9.07
CA LEU A 59 3.91 2.98 -9.74
C LEU A 59 3.60 4.39 -9.21
N GLN A 60 3.69 4.53 -7.89
CA GLN A 60 3.20 5.67 -7.11
C GLN A 60 4.03 6.96 -7.26
N LEU A 61 5.15 6.90 -7.96
CA LEU A 61 6.02 8.08 -8.15
C LEU A 61 5.67 8.87 -9.44
N GLY A 62 4.58 8.50 -10.12
CA GLY A 62 4.06 9.21 -11.28
C GLY A 62 4.70 8.81 -12.61
N ASP A 63 4.55 9.64 -13.62
CA ASP A 63 5.10 9.41 -14.96
C ASP A 63 6.62 9.37 -14.95
N GLY A 64 7.21 8.56 -15.82
CA GLY A 64 8.65 8.55 -16.03
C GLY A 64 9.24 7.15 -16.19
N SER A 65 10.56 7.07 -16.04
CA SER A 65 11.31 5.83 -16.18
C SER A 65 11.54 5.19 -14.83
N TYR A 66 11.02 3.97 -14.65
CA TYR A 66 11.22 3.17 -13.45
C TYR A 66 12.25 2.08 -13.71
N THR A 67 13.16 1.89 -12.77
CA THR A 67 14.06 0.74 -12.73
C THR A 67 13.54 -0.25 -11.71
N VAL A 68 13.36 -1.50 -12.13
CA VAL A 68 12.94 -2.62 -11.26
C VAL A 68 14.11 -3.60 -11.17
N GLU A 69 14.59 -3.86 -9.95
CA GLU A 69 15.75 -4.70 -9.69
C GLU A 69 15.40 -5.81 -8.69
N LEU A 70 15.81 -7.03 -9.00
CA LEU A 70 15.71 -8.18 -8.10
C LEU A 70 17.03 -8.40 -7.39
N PHE A 71 16.97 -8.65 -6.10
CA PHE A 71 18.12 -9.00 -5.25
C PHE A 71 17.85 -10.32 -4.52
N GLU A 72 18.82 -11.20 -4.56
CA GLU A 72 18.80 -12.48 -3.87
C GLU A 72 19.70 -12.42 -2.64
N ASN A 73 19.25 -12.98 -1.51
CA ASN A 73 20.04 -13.05 -0.29
C ASN A 73 21.23 -14.01 -0.44
N VAL A 74 22.42 -13.52 -0.17
CA VAL A 74 23.64 -14.32 -0.21
C VAL A 74 23.98 -14.86 1.19
N SER A 75 23.95 -13.98 2.21
CA SER A 75 24.18 -14.37 3.60
C SER A 75 23.76 -13.24 4.54
N GLY A 76 23.09 -13.53 5.65
CA GLY A 76 22.67 -12.55 6.63
C GLY A 76 21.87 -11.40 6.00
N LYS A 77 22.41 -10.18 6.00
CA LYS A 77 21.82 -8.99 5.39
C LYS A 77 22.43 -8.63 4.03
N LYS A 78 23.26 -9.49 3.45
CA LYS A 78 23.91 -9.25 2.16
C LYS A 78 23.07 -9.82 1.03
N TYR A 79 22.90 -9.04 -0.03
CA TYR A 79 22.12 -9.37 -1.22
C TYR A 79 22.96 -9.14 -2.49
N ALA A 80 22.75 -9.96 -3.50
CA ALA A 80 23.34 -9.81 -4.83
C ALA A 80 22.26 -9.53 -5.87
N ALA A 81 22.58 -8.74 -6.89
CA ALA A 81 21.64 -8.39 -7.97
C ALA A 81 21.40 -9.59 -8.89
N GLU A 82 20.14 -9.96 -9.09
CA GLU A 82 19.68 -11.12 -9.89
C GLU A 82 18.77 -10.73 -11.07
N GLY A 83 18.71 -9.49 -11.41
CA GLY A 83 17.99 -9.02 -12.59
C GLY A 83 17.64 -7.54 -12.47
N LYS A 84 17.49 -6.92 -13.65
CA LYS A 84 17.16 -5.49 -13.75
C LYS A 84 16.43 -5.25 -15.05
N VAL A 85 15.30 -4.55 -15.00
CA VAL A 85 14.56 -4.07 -16.15
C VAL A 85 14.19 -2.59 -15.97
N THR A 86 13.88 -1.92 -17.07
CA THR A 86 13.39 -0.54 -17.06
C THR A 86 12.00 -0.50 -17.68
N VAL A 87 11.07 0.17 -17.01
CA VAL A 87 9.69 0.36 -17.42
C VAL A 87 9.44 1.85 -17.65
N SER A 88 9.03 2.22 -18.85
CA SER A 88 8.57 3.58 -19.13
C SER A 88 7.09 3.69 -18.77
N VAL A 89 6.74 4.63 -17.93
CA VAL A 89 5.41 4.80 -17.37
C VAL A 89 4.81 6.13 -17.83
N LYS A 90 3.60 6.02 -18.36
CA LYS A 90 2.70 7.15 -18.61
C LYS A 90 1.35 6.73 -18.03
N LEU A 91 0.96 7.36 -16.93
CA LEU A 91 -0.29 7.05 -16.24
C LEU A 91 -1.48 7.61 -17.01
N ASP A 92 -2.56 6.83 -17.08
CA ASP A 92 -3.86 7.29 -17.60
C ASP A 92 -4.49 8.32 -16.67
N ASP A 93 -4.28 8.14 -15.35
CA ASP A 93 -4.69 9.03 -14.28
C ASP A 93 -3.57 9.08 -13.22
N PRO A 94 -3.14 10.28 -12.74
CA PRO A 94 -2.09 10.41 -11.75
C PRO A 94 -2.41 9.71 -10.42
N TYR A 95 -3.67 9.45 -10.12
CA TYR A 95 -4.14 8.75 -8.93
C TYR A 95 -4.36 7.25 -9.13
N ALA A 96 -4.22 6.73 -10.35
CA ALA A 96 -4.40 5.31 -10.66
C ALA A 96 -3.63 4.35 -9.73
N PRO A 97 -2.36 4.64 -9.30
CA PRO A 97 -1.63 3.79 -8.38
C PRO A 97 -2.28 3.58 -7.01
N PHE A 98 -3.22 4.45 -6.64
CA PHE A 98 -3.87 4.48 -5.32
C PHE A 98 -5.31 3.96 -5.35
N LEU A 99 -5.67 3.20 -6.39
CA LEU A 99 -7.01 2.60 -6.58
C LEU A 99 -7.00 1.07 -6.48
N GLY A 100 -5.83 0.45 -6.55
CA GLY A 100 -5.69 -1.00 -6.52
C GLY A 100 -4.99 -1.54 -5.28
N PRO A 101 -5.00 -2.88 -5.08
CA PRO A 101 -4.27 -3.52 -4.00
C PRO A 101 -2.76 -3.52 -4.26
N ASN A 102 -1.98 -3.60 -3.17
CA ASN A 102 -0.55 -3.83 -3.18
C ASN A 102 -0.13 -4.54 -1.88
N GLN A 103 1.18 -4.74 -1.61
CA GLN A 103 1.63 -5.41 -0.38
C GLN A 103 1.18 -4.71 0.92
N TYR A 104 1.10 -3.38 0.91
CA TYR A 104 0.75 -2.59 2.11
C TYR A 104 -0.76 -2.38 2.26
N VAL A 105 -1.50 -2.46 1.16
CA VAL A 105 -2.96 -2.41 1.15
C VAL A 105 -3.44 -3.67 0.42
N HIS A 106 -3.32 -4.79 1.13
CA HIS A 106 -3.58 -6.10 0.54
C HIS A 106 -5.03 -6.52 0.74
N TYR A 107 -5.75 -6.73 -0.36
CA TYR A 107 -7.12 -7.22 -0.36
C TYR A 107 -7.46 -7.91 -1.67
N THR A 108 -8.52 -8.70 -1.63
CA THR A 108 -9.17 -9.33 -2.78
C THR A 108 -10.67 -9.05 -2.74
N GLN A 109 -11.41 -9.51 -3.73
CA GLN A 109 -12.88 -9.39 -3.73
C GLN A 109 -13.55 -10.20 -2.59
N ASP A 110 -12.83 -11.18 -2.04
CA ASP A 110 -13.32 -12.02 -0.94
C ASP A 110 -13.06 -11.42 0.45
N THR A 111 -12.24 -10.36 0.53
CA THR A 111 -11.93 -9.66 1.77
C THR A 111 -13.20 -9.06 2.40
N GLU A 112 -13.47 -9.36 3.67
CA GLU A 112 -14.69 -8.91 4.36
C GLU A 112 -14.81 -7.38 4.43
N ALA A 113 -13.69 -6.65 4.56
CA ALA A 113 -13.69 -5.19 4.52
C ALA A 113 -14.19 -4.65 3.16
N VAL A 114 -13.88 -5.34 2.05
CA VAL A 114 -14.36 -4.99 0.71
C VAL A 114 -15.87 -5.16 0.62
N LYS A 115 -16.39 -6.31 1.04
CA LYS A 115 -17.83 -6.60 1.06
C LYS A 115 -18.59 -5.59 1.92
N THR A 116 -18.05 -5.27 3.08
CA THR A 116 -18.61 -4.26 4.00
C THR A 116 -18.62 -2.88 3.36
N SER A 117 -17.53 -2.48 2.67
CA SER A 117 -17.48 -1.20 1.99
C SER A 117 -18.57 -1.08 0.93
N TYR A 118 -18.77 -2.12 0.10
CA TYR A 118 -19.84 -2.13 -0.90
C TYR A 118 -21.23 -2.03 -0.27
N ALA A 119 -21.48 -2.72 0.85
CA ALA A 119 -22.76 -2.66 1.54
C ALA A 119 -23.03 -1.27 2.15
N LEU A 120 -22.00 -0.65 2.75
CA LEU A 120 -22.13 0.67 3.39
C LEU A 120 -22.37 1.79 2.39
N CYS A 121 -21.73 1.71 1.21
CA CYS A 121 -21.73 2.77 0.20
C CYS A 121 -22.63 2.45 -0.98
N GLU A 122 -23.59 1.51 -0.86
CA GLU A 122 -24.49 1.13 -1.93
C GLU A 122 -25.25 2.34 -2.49
N GLY A 123 -25.10 2.58 -3.80
CA GLY A 123 -25.74 3.69 -4.49
C GLY A 123 -25.09 5.06 -4.30
N MET A 124 -24.02 5.18 -3.50
CA MET A 124 -23.27 6.43 -3.35
C MET A 124 -22.35 6.67 -4.55
N THR A 125 -22.23 7.92 -4.98
CA THR A 125 -21.36 8.34 -6.09
C THR A 125 -20.52 9.57 -5.73
N ASP A 126 -20.79 10.20 -4.60
CA ASP A 126 -20.06 11.38 -4.12
C ASP A 126 -18.88 10.95 -3.24
N ASP A 127 -17.65 11.35 -3.59
CA ASP A 127 -16.43 10.94 -2.91
C ASP A 127 -16.42 11.35 -1.43
N ARG A 128 -16.97 12.53 -1.13
CA ARG A 128 -17.04 13.04 0.25
C ARG A 128 -18.05 12.25 1.08
N GLU A 129 -19.20 11.92 0.53
CA GLU A 129 -20.20 11.10 1.20
C GLU A 129 -19.65 9.69 1.48
N ILE A 130 -18.97 9.08 0.51
CA ILE A 130 -18.30 7.80 0.66
C ILE A 130 -17.22 7.87 1.77
N PHE A 131 -16.39 8.90 1.72
CA PHE A 131 -15.34 9.10 2.73
C PHE A 131 -15.91 9.24 4.14
N GLU A 132 -16.89 10.11 4.35
CA GLU A 132 -17.48 10.32 5.68
C GLU A 132 -18.24 9.07 6.17
N THR A 133 -18.84 8.30 5.29
CA THR A 133 -19.48 7.02 5.63
C THR A 133 -18.48 6.00 6.14
N ILE A 134 -17.37 5.79 5.41
CA ILE A 134 -16.31 4.84 5.79
C ILE A 134 -15.58 5.32 7.06
N ARG A 135 -15.25 6.60 7.14
CA ARG A 135 -14.67 7.21 8.34
C ARG A 135 -15.54 7.00 9.58
N GLY A 136 -16.84 7.27 9.46
CA GLY A 136 -17.82 7.06 10.53
C GLY A 136 -17.91 5.60 10.95
N TYR A 137 -17.90 4.67 9.99
CA TYR A 137 -17.88 3.24 10.27
C TYR A 137 -16.63 2.80 11.05
N ILE A 138 -15.44 3.23 10.61
CA ILE A 138 -14.19 2.91 11.30
C ILE A 138 -14.20 3.48 12.71
N LYS A 139 -14.57 4.74 12.85
CA LYS A 139 -14.64 5.43 14.16
C LYS A 139 -15.59 4.75 15.14
N ALA A 140 -16.72 4.24 14.65
CA ALA A 140 -17.74 3.63 15.50
C ALA A 140 -17.44 2.17 15.90
N ASN A 141 -16.63 1.45 15.11
CA ASN A 141 -16.49 0.00 15.24
C ASN A 141 -15.08 -0.48 15.61
N TYR A 142 -14.07 0.38 15.56
CA TYR A 142 -12.68 -0.03 15.76
C TYR A 142 -12.05 0.63 16.97
N MET A 143 -10.99 0.03 17.47
CA MET A 143 -10.16 0.53 18.55
C MET A 143 -8.68 0.42 18.19
N TYR A 144 -7.85 1.25 18.84
CA TYR A 144 -6.40 1.15 18.69
C TYR A 144 -5.84 -0.01 19.52
N ASP A 145 -4.99 -0.84 18.90
CA ASP A 145 -4.38 -2.00 19.54
C ASP A 145 -3.03 -1.63 20.20
N TYR A 146 -3.09 -1.19 21.44
CA TYR A 146 -1.89 -0.83 22.20
C TYR A 146 -0.97 -2.03 22.48
N VAL A 147 -1.51 -3.23 22.58
CA VAL A 147 -0.72 -4.46 22.81
C VAL A 147 0.09 -4.79 21.56
N LYS A 148 -0.55 -4.81 20.40
CA LYS A 148 0.15 -5.01 19.12
C LYS A 148 1.18 -3.91 18.88
N ALA A 149 0.85 -2.66 19.15
CA ALA A 149 1.77 -1.54 18.99
C ALA A 149 3.07 -1.69 19.79
N ALA A 150 2.98 -2.26 20.99
CA ALA A 150 4.14 -2.49 21.86
C ALA A 150 4.97 -3.73 21.49
N THR A 151 4.42 -4.66 20.68
CA THR A 151 5.04 -5.98 20.44
C THR A 151 5.33 -6.28 18.97
N VAL A 152 4.79 -5.48 18.03
CA VAL A 152 4.95 -5.71 16.59
C VAL A 152 6.41 -5.62 16.17
N ALA A 153 6.85 -6.59 15.39
CA ALA A 153 8.21 -6.59 14.82
C ALA A 153 8.33 -5.55 13.69
N GLY A 154 9.51 -4.92 13.61
CA GLY A 154 9.81 -4.01 12.50
C GLY A 154 9.75 -4.75 11.15
N GLY A 155 9.15 -4.10 10.15
CA GLY A 155 8.95 -4.67 8.81
C GLY A 155 7.71 -5.55 8.66
N THR A 156 6.89 -5.70 9.71
CA THR A 156 5.58 -6.36 9.61
C THR A 156 4.66 -5.57 8.68
N LEU A 157 4.08 -6.23 7.69
CA LEU A 157 3.09 -5.62 6.80
C LEU A 157 1.75 -5.41 7.51
N PRO A 158 0.94 -4.44 7.06
CA PRO A 158 -0.42 -4.26 7.55
C PRO A 158 -1.27 -5.52 7.38
N ASP A 159 -2.13 -5.79 8.35
CA ASP A 159 -3.05 -6.93 8.38
C ASP A 159 -4.49 -6.43 8.37
N ILE A 160 -5.07 -6.30 7.18
CA ILE A 160 -6.44 -5.80 6.99
C ILE A 160 -7.45 -6.82 7.54
N ASP A 161 -7.27 -8.10 7.24
CA ASP A 161 -8.22 -9.16 7.64
C ASP A 161 -8.23 -9.34 9.16
N GLY A 162 -7.05 -9.41 9.79
CA GLY A 162 -6.96 -9.50 11.25
C GLY A 162 -7.48 -8.25 11.96
N CYS A 163 -7.25 -7.06 11.40
CA CYS A 163 -7.82 -5.81 11.92
C CYS A 163 -9.34 -5.81 11.81
N TYR A 164 -9.87 -6.22 10.66
CA TYR A 164 -11.31 -6.32 10.42
C TYR A 164 -12.00 -7.31 11.38
N GLU A 165 -11.43 -8.49 11.55
CA GLU A 165 -11.98 -9.54 12.41
C GLU A 165 -12.00 -9.12 13.89
N LYS A 166 -10.88 -8.57 14.38
CA LYS A 166 -10.72 -8.17 15.79
C LYS A 166 -11.34 -6.83 16.14
N LYS A 167 -11.69 -6.02 15.13
CA LYS A 167 -12.09 -4.61 15.29
C LYS A 167 -11.04 -3.79 16.03
N MET A 168 -9.78 -4.17 15.88
CA MET A 168 -8.61 -3.53 16.50
C MET A 168 -7.42 -3.56 15.55
N GLY A 169 -6.63 -2.49 15.54
CA GLY A 169 -5.41 -2.43 14.76
C GLY A 169 -4.47 -1.31 15.23
N ILE A 170 -3.22 -1.39 14.80
CA ILE A 170 -2.25 -0.31 14.93
C ILE A 170 -2.37 0.67 13.75
N CYS A 171 -1.62 1.75 13.76
CA CYS A 171 -1.71 2.81 12.76
C CYS A 171 -1.67 2.30 11.32
N GLN A 172 -0.75 1.39 11.00
CA GLN A 172 -0.65 0.84 9.64
C GLN A 172 -1.83 -0.07 9.27
N ASP A 173 -2.39 -0.83 10.21
CA ASP A 173 -3.54 -1.71 9.96
C ASP A 173 -4.79 -0.88 9.69
N LEU A 174 -5.03 0.16 10.51
CA LEU A 174 -6.16 1.07 10.38
C LEU A 174 -6.08 1.90 9.09
N ALA A 175 -4.88 2.39 8.75
CA ALA A 175 -4.66 3.13 7.50
C ALA A 175 -4.84 2.22 6.27
N ALA A 176 -4.38 0.96 6.33
CA ALA A 176 -4.57 -0.01 5.26
C ALA A 176 -6.05 -0.40 5.10
N LEU A 177 -6.77 -0.61 6.21
CA LEU A 177 -8.21 -0.87 6.21
C LEU A 177 -8.98 0.28 5.57
N ALA A 178 -8.70 1.52 5.96
CA ALA A 178 -9.32 2.71 5.38
C ALA A 178 -9.04 2.82 3.87
N ALA A 179 -7.77 2.63 3.46
CA ALA A 179 -7.39 2.65 2.05
C ALA A 179 -8.10 1.54 1.25
N CYS A 180 -8.18 0.32 1.79
CA CYS A 180 -8.91 -0.78 1.17
C CYS A 180 -10.36 -0.40 0.91
N MET A 181 -11.08 0.05 1.95
CA MET A 181 -12.50 0.37 1.86
C MET A 181 -12.79 1.55 0.91
N LEU A 182 -11.92 2.55 0.86
CA LEU A 182 -12.06 3.71 -0.03
C LEU A 182 -11.71 3.38 -1.48
N ARG A 183 -10.61 2.65 -1.72
CA ARG A 183 -10.16 2.27 -3.07
C ARG A 183 -11.20 1.47 -3.85
N VAL A 184 -11.89 0.54 -3.20
CA VAL A 184 -12.92 -0.29 -3.86
C VAL A 184 -14.17 0.51 -4.23
N GLN A 185 -14.34 1.71 -3.65
CA GLN A 185 -15.37 2.67 -4.04
C GLN A 185 -14.90 3.65 -5.14
N GLY A 186 -13.66 3.50 -5.62
CA GLY A 186 -13.08 4.39 -6.61
C GLY A 186 -12.52 5.70 -6.04
N VAL A 187 -12.38 5.82 -4.71
CA VAL A 187 -11.78 6.97 -4.05
C VAL A 187 -10.29 6.73 -3.85
N PRO A 188 -9.40 7.42 -4.61
CA PRO A 188 -7.97 7.19 -4.53
C PRO A 188 -7.45 7.51 -3.13
N THR A 189 -6.70 6.57 -2.54
CA THR A 189 -6.24 6.70 -1.16
C THR A 189 -4.83 6.17 -1.01
N LYS A 190 -3.90 7.01 -0.58
CA LYS A 190 -2.53 6.64 -0.20
C LYS A 190 -2.52 6.08 1.22
N LEU A 191 -1.75 5.02 1.44
CA LEU A 191 -1.23 4.69 2.76
C LEU A 191 0.11 5.40 2.89
N VAL A 192 0.21 6.35 3.78
CA VAL A 192 1.40 7.18 3.99
C VAL A 192 2.13 6.72 5.24
N VAL A 193 3.46 6.63 5.15
CA VAL A 193 4.34 6.29 6.27
C VAL A 193 5.36 7.41 6.46
N GLY A 194 5.58 7.79 7.70
CA GLY A 194 6.52 8.85 8.05
C GLY A 194 6.46 9.18 9.53
N TYR A 195 6.38 10.44 9.87
CA TYR A 195 6.35 10.91 11.25
C TYR A 195 5.15 11.83 11.50
N ALA A 196 4.46 11.61 12.62
CA ALA A 196 3.55 12.56 13.23
C ALA A 196 4.26 13.16 14.45
N GLY A 197 4.74 14.39 14.34
CA GLY A 197 5.69 14.97 15.28
C GLY A 197 7.00 14.16 15.31
N LYS A 198 7.28 13.51 16.45
CA LYS A 198 8.47 12.64 16.61
C LYS A 198 8.15 11.15 16.51
N MET A 199 6.89 10.80 16.37
CA MET A 199 6.43 9.41 16.36
C MET A 199 6.40 8.86 14.94
N TYR A 200 7.07 7.72 14.70
CA TYR A 200 6.94 6.98 13.46
C TYR A 200 5.51 6.47 13.31
N HIS A 201 4.88 6.78 12.19
CA HIS A 201 3.43 6.68 12.07
C HIS A 201 2.99 6.33 10.64
N ALA A 202 1.74 5.86 10.53
CA ALA A 202 1.06 5.66 9.26
C ALA A 202 -0.34 6.31 9.28
N TRP A 203 -0.72 6.92 8.17
CA TRP A 203 -2.00 7.60 7.96
C TRP A 203 -2.42 7.52 6.49
N ASN A 204 -3.49 8.19 6.12
CA ASN A 204 -3.97 8.25 4.75
C ASN A 204 -3.91 9.67 4.18
N SER A 205 -3.68 9.73 2.86
CA SER A 205 -4.02 10.88 2.03
C SER A 205 -5.12 10.43 1.08
N VAL A 206 -6.30 11.01 1.21
CA VAL A 206 -7.52 10.66 0.46
C VAL A 206 -7.79 11.73 -0.58
N VAL A 207 -8.01 11.33 -1.83
CA VAL A 207 -8.35 12.27 -2.90
C VAL A 207 -9.87 12.46 -2.93
N ILE A 208 -10.34 13.66 -2.61
CA ILE A 208 -11.75 14.03 -2.59
C ILE A 208 -11.91 15.27 -3.48
N ASP A 209 -12.76 15.18 -4.50
CA ASP A 209 -12.98 16.28 -5.47
C ASP A 209 -11.66 16.77 -6.12
N GLY A 210 -10.70 15.87 -6.34
CA GLY A 210 -9.40 16.17 -6.94
C GLY A 210 -8.36 16.77 -5.98
N GLU A 211 -8.68 16.90 -4.70
CA GLU A 211 -7.77 17.42 -3.67
C GLU A 211 -7.38 16.34 -2.66
N GLU A 212 -6.10 16.32 -2.25
CA GLU A 212 -5.62 15.42 -1.22
C GLU A 212 -6.00 15.93 0.18
N VAL A 213 -6.70 15.10 0.95
CA VAL A 213 -7.13 15.35 2.32
C VAL A 213 -6.42 14.38 3.26
N LEU A 214 -5.79 14.90 4.31
CA LEU A 214 -5.19 14.09 5.36
C LEU A 214 -6.28 13.40 6.18
N TYR A 215 -6.17 12.08 6.33
CA TYR A 215 -7.01 11.29 7.22
C TYR A 215 -6.15 10.37 8.08
N ASP A 216 -6.24 10.53 9.39
CA ASP A 216 -5.54 9.70 10.37
C ASP A 216 -6.56 8.95 11.24
N PRO A 217 -6.92 7.71 10.88
CA PRO A 217 -7.87 6.94 11.68
C PRO A 217 -7.37 6.66 13.09
N THR A 218 -6.05 6.57 13.30
CA THR A 218 -5.47 6.38 14.62
C THR A 218 -5.71 7.57 15.54
N LEU A 219 -5.62 8.79 15.01
CA LEU A 219 -5.87 10.01 15.78
C LEU A 219 -7.29 10.05 16.35
N GLU A 220 -8.25 9.52 15.62
CA GLU A 220 -9.66 9.48 16.05
C GLU A 220 -9.96 8.36 17.06
N LEU A 221 -9.12 7.32 17.10
CA LEU A 221 -9.32 6.10 17.91
C LEU A 221 -8.36 5.98 19.09
N SER A 222 -7.43 6.89 19.24
CA SER A 222 -6.41 6.86 20.29
C SER A 222 -6.35 8.18 21.04
N ALA A 223 -5.60 8.18 22.16
CA ALA A 223 -5.34 9.38 22.95
C ALA A 223 -4.21 10.26 22.37
N ILE A 224 -3.90 10.14 21.09
CA ILE A 224 -2.89 10.98 20.42
C ILE A 224 -3.42 12.40 20.30
N GLU A 225 -2.61 13.38 20.72
CA GLU A 225 -2.98 14.79 20.65
C GLU A 225 -3.16 15.24 19.18
N SER A 226 -4.19 16.05 18.94
CA SER A 226 -4.40 16.70 17.65
C SER A 226 -3.34 17.78 17.36
N GLY A 227 -3.18 18.16 16.09
CA GLY A 227 -2.27 19.23 15.69
C GLY A 227 -0.82 18.81 15.53
N GLN A 228 -0.55 17.52 15.36
CA GLN A 228 0.78 17.01 15.00
C GLN A 228 1.21 17.49 13.60
N THR A 229 2.50 17.77 13.44
CA THR A 229 3.09 18.00 12.13
C THR A 229 3.40 16.67 11.47
N TYR A 230 2.88 16.46 10.27
CA TYR A 230 3.12 15.22 9.49
C TYR A 230 4.27 15.42 8.51
N THR A 231 5.21 14.47 8.51
CA THR A 231 6.34 14.43 7.57
C THR A 231 6.33 13.09 6.86
N THR A 232 6.11 13.11 5.53
CA THR A 232 6.05 11.91 4.70
C THR A 232 7.44 11.39 4.40
N GLU A 233 7.68 10.09 4.61
CA GLU A 233 8.86 9.38 4.09
C GLU A 233 8.55 8.63 2.81
N ARG A 234 7.43 7.90 2.77
CA ARG A 234 6.99 7.10 1.62
C ARG A 234 5.48 6.87 1.67
N TYR A 235 4.93 6.42 0.56
CA TYR A 235 3.50 6.10 0.44
C TYR A 235 3.27 4.99 -0.59
N TYR A 236 2.15 4.32 -0.43
CA TYR A 236 1.74 3.16 -1.20
C TYR A 236 0.28 3.27 -1.67
#